data_7474bb56d1b83dcdcbddf7f5fc91a4ce
#
_entry.id   7474bb56d1b83dcdcbddf7f5fc91a4ce
#
_cell.length_a   1.000
_cell.length_b   1.000
_cell.length_c   1.000
_cell.angle_alpha   90.00
_cell.angle_beta   90.00
_cell.angle_gamma   90.00
#
_symmetry.space_group_name_H-M   'P 1'
#
loop_
_entity.id
_entity.type
_entity.pdbx_description
1 polymer ?
#
loop_
_entity_poly.entity_id
_entity_poly.type
_entity_poly.pdbx_seq_one_letter_code
_entity_poly.pdbx_strand_id
1 'polypeptide(L)'
;GSILQFCKQRNAALVSGTTGLGESQKQDMQLAAKDIPVLWASNFSLGVAVLNDLVRRAAKALETWGIEITETHHVHKKDAPSGTALTLGHSVAQWSGRKPVYVSHREGEVIGDHTVKFNGLGEFIELRHNALDRDIFVRGALEAACRLREKTPGVYEFSELIL
;
A
#
# COMPACT_ATOMS: atom_id res chain seq x y z
N GLY A 1 -1.10 -7.89 -20.69
CA GLY A 1 -1.79 -9.02 -21.35
C GLY A 1 -1.03 -10.34 -21.21
N SER A 2 0.23 -10.41 -21.65
CA SER A 2 0.95 -11.69 -21.76
C SER A 2 1.22 -12.41 -20.44
N ILE A 3 1.56 -11.69 -19.35
CA ILE A 3 1.85 -12.29 -18.03
C ILE A 3 0.58 -12.89 -17.42
N LEU A 4 -0.53 -12.18 -17.44
CA LEU A 4 -1.81 -12.68 -16.93
C LEU A 4 -2.25 -13.95 -17.66
N GLN A 5 -2.14 -13.95 -19.00
CA GLN A 5 -2.48 -15.12 -19.81
C GLN A 5 -1.56 -16.31 -19.49
N PHE A 6 -0.26 -16.08 -19.31
CA PHE A 6 0.68 -17.11 -18.90
C PHE A 6 0.33 -17.70 -17.54
N CYS A 7 0.02 -16.86 -16.53
CA CYS A 7 -0.40 -17.33 -15.20
C CYS A 7 -1.67 -18.18 -15.27
N LYS A 8 -2.69 -17.75 -16.02
CA LYS A 8 -3.92 -18.50 -16.22
C LYS A 8 -3.66 -19.87 -16.86
N GLN A 9 -2.85 -19.93 -17.94
CA GLN A 9 -2.52 -21.20 -18.61
C GLN A 9 -1.77 -22.19 -17.71
N ARG A 10 -1.02 -21.68 -16.73
CA ARG A 10 -0.23 -22.49 -15.78
C ARG A 10 -0.94 -22.73 -14.45
N ASN A 11 -2.14 -22.19 -14.27
CA ASN A 11 -2.84 -22.15 -12.98
C ASN A 11 -1.94 -21.63 -11.85
N ALA A 12 -1.18 -20.57 -12.17
CA ALA A 12 -0.21 -19.94 -11.26
C ALA A 12 -0.78 -18.67 -10.65
N ALA A 13 -0.57 -18.48 -9.35
CA ALA A 13 -0.91 -17.21 -8.67
C ALA A 13 -0.06 -16.05 -9.23
N LEU A 14 -0.63 -14.85 -9.26
CA LEU A 14 0.07 -13.64 -9.69
C LEU A 14 0.27 -12.66 -8.53
N VAL A 15 1.52 -12.29 -8.27
CA VAL A 15 1.88 -11.14 -7.42
C VAL A 15 2.45 -10.04 -8.30
N SER A 16 1.92 -8.83 -8.20
CA SER A 16 2.37 -7.68 -8.98
C SER A 16 2.60 -6.45 -8.10
N GLY A 17 3.80 -5.86 -8.19
CA GLY A 17 4.17 -4.58 -7.60
C GLY A 17 4.19 -3.42 -8.61
N THR A 18 3.65 -3.61 -9.81
CA THR A 18 3.67 -2.59 -10.86
C THR A 18 2.87 -1.38 -10.46
N THR A 19 3.51 -0.21 -10.47
CA THR A 19 2.85 1.08 -10.24
C THR A 19 2.35 1.69 -11.55
N GLY A 20 1.39 2.61 -11.46
CA GLY A 20 0.88 3.32 -12.64
C GLY A 20 -0.01 2.49 -13.56
N LEU A 21 -0.62 1.41 -13.07
CA LEU A 21 -1.58 0.64 -13.85
C LEU A 21 -2.85 1.47 -14.15
N GLY A 22 -3.25 1.46 -15.42
CA GLY A 22 -4.51 2.04 -15.87
C GLY A 22 -5.71 1.16 -15.51
N GLU A 23 -6.92 1.73 -15.62
CA GLU A 23 -8.17 1.02 -15.26
C GLU A 23 -8.38 -0.27 -16.07
N SER A 24 -8.04 -0.28 -17.36
CA SER A 24 -8.11 -1.51 -18.18
C SER A 24 -7.25 -2.63 -17.63
N GLN A 25 -6.01 -2.32 -17.19
CA GLN A 25 -5.10 -3.32 -16.63
C GLN A 25 -5.59 -3.84 -15.28
N LYS A 26 -6.19 -2.99 -14.46
CA LYS A 26 -6.82 -3.42 -13.20
C LYS A 26 -8.03 -4.32 -13.45
N GLN A 27 -8.86 -3.99 -14.45
CA GLN A 27 -9.98 -4.84 -14.88
C GLN A 27 -9.49 -6.20 -15.38
N ASP A 28 -8.40 -6.26 -16.17
CA ASP A 28 -7.81 -7.52 -16.61
C ASP A 28 -7.37 -8.39 -15.43
N MET A 29 -6.80 -7.79 -14.37
CA MET A 29 -6.45 -8.50 -13.14
C MET A 29 -7.69 -9.04 -12.42
N GLN A 30 -8.76 -8.24 -12.32
CA GLN A 30 -10.03 -8.68 -11.71
C GLN A 30 -10.67 -9.83 -12.50
N LEU A 31 -10.58 -9.79 -13.82
CA LEU A 31 -11.06 -10.89 -14.67
C LEU A 31 -10.21 -12.16 -14.48
N ALA A 32 -8.89 -12.01 -14.41
CA ALA A 32 -7.99 -13.14 -14.18
C ALA A 32 -8.20 -13.78 -12.80
N ALA A 33 -8.61 -12.99 -11.81
CA ALA A 33 -8.88 -13.44 -10.45
C ALA A 33 -10.08 -14.42 -10.34
N LYS A 34 -10.88 -14.56 -11.40
CA LYS A 34 -11.91 -15.62 -11.48
C LYS A 34 -11.32 -17.01 -11.64
N ASP A 35 -10.08 -17.10 -12.16
CA ASP A 35 -9.43 -18.35 -12.52
C ASP A 35 -8.19 -18.65 -11.66
N ILE A 36 -7.51 -17.59 -11.17
CA ILE A 36 -6.25 -17.71 -10.39
C ILE A 36 -6.24 -16.73 -9.22
N PRO A 37 -5.45 -16.99 -8.14
CA PRO A 37 -5.19 -15.99 -7.09
C PRO A 37 -4.38 -14.83 -7.65
N VAL A 38 -4.82 -13.58 -7.39
CA VAL A 38 -4.15 -12.35 -7.84
C VAL A 38 -3.95 -11.41 -6.66
N LEU A 39 -2.73 -10.96 -6.47
CA LEU A 39 -2.37 -9.87 -5.58
C LEU A 39 -1.70 -8.76 -6.37
N TRP A 40 -2.23 -7.56 -6.24
CA TRP A 40 -1.56 -6.34 -6.69
C TRP A 40 -1.46 -5.35 -5.53
N ALA A 41 -0.25 -4.86 -5.26
CA ALA A 41 -0.01 -3.84 -4.24
C ALA A 41 1.05 -2.85 -4.71
N SER A 42 0.89 -1.57 -4.36
CA SER A 42 1.87 -0.52 -4.62
C SER A 42 3.08 -0.57 -3.68
N ASN A 43 2.99 -1.35 -2.60
CA ASN A 43 4.02 -1.50 -1.58
C ASN A 43 3.91 -2.88 -0.91
N PHE A 44 5.04 -3.56 -0.73
CA PHE A 44 5.13 -4.89 -0.10
C PHE A 44 5.86 -4.87 1.25
N SER A 45 6.04 -3.72 1.88
CA SER A 45 6.61 -3.65 3.22
C SER A 45 5.60 -4.13 4.27
N LEU A 46 6.00 -5.12 5.09
CA LEU A 46 5.22 -5.54 6.26
C LEU A 46 5.01 -4.36 7.22
N GLY A 47 6.03 -3.52 7.42
CA GLY A 47 5.92 -2.33 8.28
C GLY A 47 4.86 -1.34 7.77
N VAL A 48 4.76 -1.15 6.44
CA VAL A 48 3.71 -0.31 5.84
C VAL A 48 2.32 -0.95 5.98
N ALA A 49 2.20 -2.27 5.87
CA ALA A 49 0.93 -2.96 6.10
C ALA A 49 0.43 -2.77 7.55
N VAL A 50 1.34 -2.94 8.54
CA VAL A 50 1.06 -2.68 9.96
C VAL A 50 0.71 -1.20 10.19
N LEU A 51 1.50 -0.27 9.63
CA LEU A 51 1.21 1.16 9.72
C LEU A 51 -0.21 1.46 9.21
N ASN A 52 -0.60 0.89 8.07
CA ASN A 52 -1.91 1.12 7.48
C ASN A 52 -3.06 0.58 8.36
N ASP A 53 -2.88 -0.58 9.02
CA ASP A 53 -3.86 -1.10 9.98
C ASP A 53 -4.01 -0.18 11.19
N LEU A 54 -2.89 0.28 11.76
CA LEU A 54 -2.90 1.25 12.87
C LEU A 54 -3.56 2.57 12.47
N VAL A 55 -3.31 3.07 11.26
CA VAL A 55 -3.93 4.28 10.71
C VAL A 55 -5.45 4.12 10.58
N ARG A 56 -5.93 2.96 10.10
CA ARG A 56 -7.37 2.66 10.03
C ARG A 56 -8.03 2.75 11.41
N ARG A 57 -7.42 2.14 12.43
CA ARG A 57 -7.91 2.16 13.82
C ARG A 57 -7.89 3.57 14.40
N ALA A 58 -6.80 4.31 14.22
CA ALA A 58 -6.68 5.70 14.68
C ALA A 58 -7.70 6.61 13.98
N ALA A 59 -7.84 6.51 12.66
CA ALA A 59 -8.80 7.29 11.88
C ALA A 59 -10.25 7.11 12.35
N LYS A 60 -10.62 5.86 12.68
CA LYS A 60 -11.95 5.56 13.23
C LYS A 60 -12.15 6.15 14.63
N ALA A 61 -11.14 6.09 15.49
CA ALA A 61 -11.23 6.57 16.87
C ALA A 61 -11.15 8.11 16.97
N LEU A 62 -10.45 8.75 16.02
CA LEU A 62 -10.11 10.17 16.01
C LEU A 62 -10.77 10.92 14.83
N GLU A 63 -11.99 10.55 14.47
CA GLU A 63 -12.71 11.04 13.29
C GLU A 63 -12.87 12.57 13.22
N THR A 64 -12.82 13.26 14.37
CA THR A 64 -12.94 14.72 14.46
C THR A 64 -11.59 15.46 14.34
N TRP A 65 -10.47 14.74 14.44
CA TRP A 65 -9.13 15.34 14.43
C TRP A 65 -8.68 15.75 13.05
N GLY A 66 -7.79 16.76 12.98
CA GLY A 66 -7.09 17.12 11.75
C GLY A 66 -6.09 16.02 11.38
N ILE A 67 -5.91 15.76 10.06
CA ILE A 67 -5.05 14.65 9.62
C ILE A 67 -4.08 15.18 8.58
N GLU A 68 -2.80 14.92 8.79
CA GLU A 68 -1.70 15.22 7.87
C GLU A 68 -0.91 13.95 7.55
N ILE A 69 -0.56 13.78 6.29
CA ILE A 69 0.31 12.70 5.83
C ILE A 69 1.54 13.34 5.20
N THR A 70 2.68 13.16 5.87
CA THR A 70 3.99 13.61 5.38
C THR A 70 4.75 12.42 4.82
N GLU A 71 5.35 12.60 3.62
CA GLU A 71 6.23 11.60 3.03
C GLU A 71 7.54 12.20 2.53
N THR A 72 8.64 11.48 2.71
CA THR A 72 9.95 11.85 2.21
C THR A 72 10.54 10.73 1.37
N HIS A 73 11.03 11.06 0.19
CA HIS A 73 11.73 10.15 -0.71
C HIS A 73 12.94 10.83 -1.35
N HIS A 74 13.77 10.03 -2.02
CA HIS A 74 14.94 10.50 -2.77
C HIS A 74 14.56 11.53 -3.84
N VAL A 75 15.54 12.37 -4.22
CA VAL A 75 15.33 13.49 -5.16
C VAL A 75 14.88 13.06 -6.56
N HIS A 76 15.12 11.79 -6.95
CA HIS A 76 14.75 11.27 -8.27
C HIS A 76 13.31 10.75 -8.36
N LYS A 77 12.56 10.70 -7.24
CA LYS A 77 11.16 10.27 -7.24
C LYS A 77 10.26 11.33 -7.84
N LYS A 78 9.52 10.97 -8.90
CA LYS A 78 8.72 11.90 -9.71
C LYS A 78 7.30 12.11 -9.17
N ASP A 79 6.66 11.03 -8.71
CA ASP A 79 5.30 11.07 -8.17
C ASP A 79 5.26 11.73 -6.79
N ALA A 80 4.33 12.65 -6.58
CA ALA A 80 4.03 13.31 -5.32
C ALA A 80 2.52 13.60 -5.24
N PRO A 81 1.81 13.17 -4.19
CA PRO A 81 2.26 12.27 -3.13
C PRO A 81 2.63 10.87 -3.63
N SER A 82 3.43 10.13 -2.83
CA SER A 82 3.80 8.74 -3.14
C SER A 82 2.58 7.81 -3.14
N GLY A 83 2.66 6.68 -3.88
CA GLY A 83 1.60 5.67 -3.88
C GLY A 83 1.24 5.17 -2.47
N THR A 84 2.23 5.02 -1.58
CA THR A 84 2.01 4.65 -0.18
C THR A 84 1.24 5.73 0.59
N ALA A 85 1.61 7.01 0.43
CA ALA A 85 0.89 8.11 1.05
C ALA A 85 -0.57 8.17 0.60
N LEU A 86 -0.82 7.95 -0.70
CA LEU A 86 -2.19 7.88 -1.24
C LEU A 86 -2.97 6.69 -0.66
N THR A 87 -2.35 5.53 -0.48
CA THR A 87 -2.99 4.36 0.16
C THR A 87 -3.36 4.66 1.61
N LEU A 88 -2.44 5.24 2.38
CA LEU A 88 -2.71 5.67 3.77
C LEU A 88 -3.84 6.70 3.84
N GLY A 89 -3.85 7.67 2.92
CA GLY A 89 -4.90 8.67 2.85
C GLY A 89 -6.25 8.12 2.42
N HIS A 90 -6.29 7.11 1.56
CA HIS A 90 -7.52 6.40 1.24
C HIS A 90 -8.10 5.71 2.47
N SER A 91 -7.25 5.02 3.24
CA SER A 91 -7.65 4.40 4.52
C SER A 91 -8.17 5.44 5.51
N VAL A 92 -7.49 6.58 5.66
CA VAL A 92 -7.98 7.70 6.48
C VAL A 92 -9.36 8.14 6.04
N ALA A 93 -9.55 8.42 4.74
CA ALA A 93 -10.82 8.92 4.21
C ALA A 93 -11.97 7.92 4.41
N GLN A 94 -11.69 6.63 4.21
CA GLN A 94 -12.66 5.56 4.36
C GLN A 94 -13.16 5.42 5.81
N TRP A 95 -12.28 5.57 6.79
CA TRP A 95 -12.60 5.28 8.20
C TRP A 95 -12.95 6.51 9.04
N SER A 96 -12.50 7.72 8.67
CA SER A 96 -12.85 8.97 9.34
C SER A 96 -13.84 9.85 8.56
N GLY A 97 -14.07 9.56 7.27
CA GLY A 97 -14.83 10.43 6.37
C GLY A 97 -14.10 11.73 5.99
N ARG A 98 -12.84 11.93 6.42
CA ARG A 98 -12.08 13.15 6.23
C ARG A 98 -10.95 12.97 5.21
N LYS A 99 -10.65 14.02 4.47
CA LYS A 99 -9.49 14.05 3.57
C LYS A 99 -8.26 14.55 4.33
N PRO A 100 -7.12 13.82 4.31
CA PRO A 100 -5.89 14.31 4.90
C PRO A 100 -5.25 15.41 4.04
N VAL A 101 -4.42 16.25 4.68
CA VAL A 101 -3.47 17.11 3.98
C VAL A 101 -2.23 16.30 3.66
N TYR A 102 -1.66 16.47 2.46
CA TYR A 102 -0.43 15.78 2.05
C TYR A 102 0.73 16.77 1.99
N VAL A 103 1.88 16.35 2.54
CA VAL A 103 3.16 17.05 2.45
C VAL A 103 4.19 16.10 1.87
N SER A 104 4.85 16.49 0.78
CA SER A 104 5.84 15.65 0.10
C SER A 104 7.20 16.32 0.12
N HIS A 105 8.22 15.61 0.63
CA HIS A 105 9.62 16.04 0.62
C HIS A 105 10.45 15.17 -0.33
N ARG A 106 11.46 15.77 -0.93
CA ARG A 106 12.45 15.09 -1.78
C ARG A 106 13.82 15.44 -1.26
N GLU A 107 14.51 14.43 -0.69
CA GLU A 107 15.75 14.64 0.04
C GLU A 107 16.73 13.48 -0.18
N GLY A 108 17.94 13.80 -0.62
CA GLY A 108 19.06 12.86 -0.76
C GLY A 108 18.64 11.53 -1.41
N GLU A 109 19.01 10.45 -0.75
CA GLU A 109 18.74 9.07 -1.15
C GLU A 109 17.70 8.37 -0.26
N VAL A 110 16.82 9.13 0.40
CA VAL A 110 15.77 8.57 1.28
C VAL A 110 14.92 7.58 0.51
N ILE A 111 14.86 6.33 0.98
CA ILE A 111 14.14 5.24 0.32
C ILE A 111 12.63 5.44 0.44
N GLY A 112 12.17 5.84 1.62
CA GLY A 112 10.77 6.13 1.90
C GLY A 112 10.51 6.28 3.38
N ASP A 113 10.05 7.45 3.77
CA ASP A 113 9.58 7.78 5.11
C ASP A 113 8.11 8.24 5.00
N HIS A 114 7.25 7.73 5.86
CA HIS A 114 5.83 8.06 5.86
C HIS A 114 5.37 8.29 7.30
N THR A 115 4.81 9.45 7.56
CA THR A 115 4.22 9.83 8.85
C THR A 115 2.77 10.21 8.66
N VAL A 116 1.88 9.61 9.45
CA VAL A 116 0.48 10.03 9.56
C VAL A 116 0.29 10.66 10.92
N LYS A 117 -0.06 11.94 10.94
CA LYS A 117 -0.27 12.73 12.12
C LYS A 117 -1.76 13.07 12.30
N PHE A 118 -2.28 12.73 13.45
CA PHE A 118 -3.61 13.10 13.91
C PHE A 118 -3.50 14.23 14.92
N ASN A 119 -4.08 15.40 14.60
CA ASN A 119 -3.98 16.63 15.39
C ASN A 119 -5.28 16.88 16.15
N GLY A 120 -5.23 16.76 17.46
CA GLY A 120 -6.30 17.08 18.40
C GLY A 120 -6.11 18.44 19.08
N LEU A 121 -7.04 18.80 19.96
CA LEU A 121 -6.95 20.00 20.77
C LEU A 121 -5.95 19.79 21.93
N GLY A 122 -4.76 20.38 21.82
CA GLY A 122 -3.71 20.28 22.85
C GLY A 122 -2.86 19.02 22.80
N GLU A 123 -3.09 18.12 21.85
CA GLU A 123 -2.31 16.89 21.67
C GLU A 123 -2.27 16.42 20.21
N PHE A 124 -1.35 15.53 19.88
CA PHE A 124 -1.32 14.87 18.59
C PHE A 124 -0.81 13.41 18.75
N ILE A 125 -1.11 12.58 17.76
CA ILE A 125 -0.55 11.24 17.62
C ILE A 125 0.15 11.17 16.27
N GLU A 126 1.36 10.61 16.25
CA GLU A 126 2.11 10.30 15.03
C GLU A 126 2.34 8.80 14.90
N LEU A 127 2.03 8.27 13.71
CA LEU A 127 2.35 6.92 13.31
C LEU A 127 3.34 7.02 12.15
N ARG A 128 4.55 6.45 12.32
CA ARG A 128 5.64 6.62 11.36
C ARG A 128 6.25 5.29 10.96
N HIS A 129 6.55 5.15 9.67
CA HIS A 129 7.36 4.08 9.10
C HIS A 129 8.51 4.69 8.29
N ASN A 130 9.71 4.15 8.48
CA ASN A 130 10.90 4.51 7.73
C ASN A 130 11.51 3.26 7.09
N ALA A 131 11.69 3.28 5.77
CA ALA A 131 12.38 2.24 5.02
C ALA A 131 13.88 2.53 4.97
N LEU A 132 14.69 1.69 5.60
CA LEU A 132 16.16 1.81 5.63
C LEU A 132 16.82 1.01 4.51
N ASP A 133 16.12 0.01 3.95
CA ASP A 133 16.61 -0.87 2.89
C ASP A 133 15.46 -1.24 1.94
N ARG A 134 15.76 -1.37 0.65
CA ARG A 134 14.78 -1.81 -0.39
C ARG A 134 14.45 -3.29 -0.31
N ASP A 135 15.29 -4.09 0.33
CA ASP A 135 15.08 -5.53 0.52
C ASP A 135 13.78 -5.85 1.29
N ILE A 136 13.28 -4.92 2.11
CA ILE A 136 11.99 -5.08 2.79
C ILE A 136 10.84 -5.32 1.80
N PHE A 137 10.87 -4.70 0.63
CA PHE A 137 9.84 -4.88 -0.41
C PHE A 137 9.96 -6.25 -1.09
N VAL A 138 11.20 -6.70 -1.35
CA VAL A 138 11.48 -8.01 -1.94
C VAL A 138 11.03 -9.13 -1.00
N ARG A 139 11.41 -9.04 0.28
CA ARG A 139 11.03 -10.02 1.31
C ARG A 139 9.52 -10.12 1.46
N GLY A 140 8.83 -8.98 1.53
CA GLY A 140 7.37 -8.98 1.62
C GLY A 140 6.68 -9.54 0.38
N ALA A 141 7.18 -9.24 -0.82
CA ALA A 141 6.63 -9.79 -2.05
C ALA A 141 6.81 -11.31 -2.15
N LEU A 142 7.97 -11.84 -1.73
CA LEU A 142 8.23 -13.28 -1.69
C LEU A 142 7.35 -13.98 -0.65
N GLU A 143 7.22 -13.41 0.54
CA GLU A 143 6.33 -13.95 1.59
C GLU A 143 4.87 -13.98 1.11
N ALA A 144 4.40 -12.89 0.50
CA ALA A 144 3.07 -12.85 -0.08
C ALA A 144 2.87 -13.89 -1.19
N ALA A 145 3.87 -14.10 -2.04
CA ALA A 145 3.82 -15.11 -3.10
C ALA A 145 3.71 -16.53 -2.53
N CYS A 146 4.46 -16.84 -1.46
CA CYS A 146 4.37 -18.14 -0.77
C CYS A 146 2.97 -18.39 -0.21
N ARG A 147 2.34 -17.39 0.38
CA ARG A 147 1.00 -17.52 0.95
C ARG A 147 -0.10 -17.51 -0.11
N LEU A 148 0.06 -16.70 -1.16
CA LEU A 148 -0.93 -16.55 -2.21
C LEU A 148 -1.11 -17.84 -3.02
N ARG A 149 -0.03 -18.60 -3.27
CA ARG A 149 -0.10 -19.83 -4.07
C ARG A 149 -1.03 -20.91 -3.47
N GLU A 150 -1.33 -20.82 -2.18
CA GLU A 150 -2.19 -21.77 -1.44
C GLU A 150 -3.64 -21.28 -1.38
N LYS A 151 -3.94 -20.13 -1.97
CA LYS A 151 -5.28 -19.52 -1.97
C LYS A 151 -6.08 -19.99 -3.18
N THR A 152 -7.39 -19.92 -3.03
CA THR A 152 -8.34 -20.11 -4.14
C THR A 152 -8.32 -18.90 -5.09
N PRO A 153 -8.82 -19.04 -6.34
CA PRO A 153 -8.98 -17.89 -7.22
C PRO A 153 -9.70 -16.72 -6.52
N GLY A 154 -9.20 -15.51 -6.72
CA GLY A 154 -9.70 -14.30 -6.08
C GLY A 154 -8.70 -13.16 -6.14
N VAL A 155 -9.16 -11.95 -5.80
CA VAL A 155 -8.30 -10.78 -5.56
C VAL A 155 -7.98 -10.72 -4.08
N TYR A 156 -6.70 -10.56 -3.76
CA TYR A 156 -6.20 -10.50 -2.39
C TYR A 156 -5.48 -9.19 -2.12
N GLU A 157 -5.65 -8.63 -0.93
CA GLU A 157 -4.84 -7.53 -0.44
C GLU A 157 -3.58 -8.05 0.26
N PHE A 158 -2.48 -7.29 0.16
CA PHE A 158 -1.21 -7.65 0.82
C PHE A 158 -1.38 -7.81 2.33
N SER A 159 -2.12 -6.89 2.97
CA SER A 159 -2.42 -6.95 4.40
C SER A 159 -3.17 -8.21 4.82
N GLU A 160 -4.10 -8.71 4.01
CA GLU A 160 -4.86 -9.93 4.29
C GLU A 160 -4.01 -11.19 4.28
N LEU A 161 -2.90 -11.17 3.54
CA LEU A 161 -1.99 -12.30 3.47
C LEU A 161 -0.92 -12.27 4.57
N ILE A 162 -0.56 -11.07 5.07
CA ILE A 162 0.60 -10.88 5.92
C ILE A 162 0.23 -10.69 7.40
N LEU A 163 -0.90 -10.05 7.69
CA LEU A 163 -1.40 -9.80 9.05
C LEU A 163 -2.40 -10.86 9.49
#